data_c125a25f6364fe18d38abb1cd88acea9
#
_entry.id   c125a25f6364fe18d38abb1cd88acea9
#
_cell.length_a   1.000
_cell.length_b   1.000
_cell.length_c   1.000
_cell.angle_alpha   90.00
_cell.angle_beta   90.00
_cell.angle_gamma   90.00
#
_symmetry.space_group_name_H-M   'P 1'
#
loop_
_entity.id
_entity.type
_entity.pdbx_description
1 polymer ?
#
loop_
_entity_poly.entity_id
_entity_poly.type
_entity_poly.pdbx_seq_one_letter_code
_entity_poly.pdbx_strand_id
1 'polypeptide(L)'
;MSDIALEPGSFRDRTARVFYHDGKILRGLNETALQDWRALSTTAFYRRFSDAGAIVRTQQRDLSSVPFGASDEQWAGVLEHERLPFVSYPYEWSFEMLRDAALLQLDLVLAGLDEGIGLKDASAYNVQWKGASPVFVDVA
;
A
#
# COMPACT_ATOMS: atom_id res chain seq x y z
N MET A 1 -4.07 25.68 6.12
CA MET A 1 -4.55 24.29 6.17
C MET A 1 -4.44 23.68 4.79
N SER A 2 -3.63 22.65 4.60
CA SER A 2 -3.51 22.05 3.28
C SER A 2 -4.74 21.18 3.00
N ASP A 3 -5.21 21.24 1.78
CA ASP A 3 -6.35 20.45 1.34
C ASP A 3 -5.91 19.00 1.11
N ILE A 4 -6.84 18.08 1.35
CA ILE A 4 -6.63 16.69 1.01
C ILE A 4 -6.93 16.50 -0.48
N ALA A 5 -6.04 15.78 -1.19
CA ALA A 5 -6.17 15.54 -2.61
C ALA A 5 -6.26 14.04 -2.89
N LEU A 6 -7.26 13.64 -3.71
CA LEU A 6 -7.43 12.26 -4.14
C LEU A 6 -6.44 11.91 -5.25
N GLU A 7 -5.81 10.75 -5.14
CA GLU A 7 -4.98 10.23 -6.22
C GLU A 7 -5.86 9.80 -7.41
N PRO A 8 -5.67 10.39 -8.61
CA PRO A 8 -6.53 10.07 -9.75
C PRO A 8 -6.52 8.60 -10.19
N GLY A 9 -5.41 7.89 -9.99
CA GLY A 9 -5.31 6.47 -10.32
C GLY A 9 -6.09 5.54 -9.40
N SER A 10 -6.62 6.05 -8.29
CA SER A 10 -7.29 5.28 -7.25
C SER A 10 -8.78 5.06 -7.52
N PHE A 11 -9.33 5.56 -8.60
CA PHE A 11 -10.78 5.57 -8.85
C PHE A 11 -11.40 4.18 -9.06
N ARG A 12 -10.61 3.18 -9.43
CA ARG A 12 -11.09 1.82 -9.72
C ARG A 12 -11.36 1.00 -8.48
N ASP A 13 -10.71 1.32 -7.37
CA ASP A 13 -10.91 0.60 -6.13
C ASP A 13 -12.02 1.27 -5.31
N ARG A 14 -13.09 0.52 -5.08
CA ARG A 14 -14.24 1.02 -4.32
C ARG A 14 -14.10 0.81 -2.82
N THR A 15 -13.16 -0.03 -2.39
CA THR A 15 -12.96 -0.36 -0.98
C THR A 15 -11.94 0.53 -0.30
N ALA A 16 -11.04 1.12 -1.10
CA ALA A 16 -9.98 1.98 -0.59
C ALA A 16 -9.61 3.05 -1.64
N ARG A 17 -9.22 4.23 -1.17
CA ARG A 17 -8.74 5.31 -2.04
C ARG A 17 -7.53 5.99 -1.45
N VAL A 18 -6.60 6.38 -2.31
CA VAL A 18 -5.36 7.06 -1.91
C VAL A 18 -5.56 8.57 -1.95
N PHE A 19 -5.09 9.23 -0.91
CA PHE A 19 -5.14 10.69 -0.76
C PHE A 19 -3.76 11.22 -0.41
N TYR A 20 -3.49 12.48 -0.80
CA TYR A 20 -2.30 13.21 -0.38
C TYR A 20 -2.70 14.35 0.54
N HIS A 21 -2.02 14.47 1.68
CA HIS A 21 -2.28 15.53 2.66
C HIS A 21 -1.00 15.83 3.44
N ASP A 22 -0.59 17.10 3.47
CA ASP A 22 0.61 17.56 4.18
C ASP A 22 1.88 16.77 3.84
N GLY A 23 2.04 16.40 2.56
CA GLY A 23 3.18 15.61 2.10
C GLY A 23 3.11 14.14 2.50
N LYS A 24 2.00 13.70 3.10
CA LYS A 24 1.79 12.32 3.52
C LYS A 24 0.92 11.58 2.52
N ILE A 25 1.16 10.27 2.40
CA ILE A 25 0.34 9.39 1.60
C ILE A 25 -0.64 8.67 2.54
N LEU A 26 -1.92 8.92 2.32
CA LEU A 26 -2.99 8.37 3.14
C LEU A 26 -3.88 7.48 2.30
N ARG A 27 -4.45 6.45 2.91
CA ARG A 27 -5.42 5.59 2.25
C ARG A 27 -6.66 5.47 3.14
N GLY A 28 -7.79 5.94 2.62
CA GLY A 28 -9.08 5.74 3.27
C GLY A 28 -9.59 4.34 2.98
N LEU A 29 -10.08 3.66 3.99
CA LEU A 29 -10.59 2.29 3.89
C LEU A 29 -12.07 2.26 4.29
N ASN A 30 -12.88 1.52 3.53
CA ASN A 30 -14.21 1.18 4.00
C ASN A 30 -14.12 0.06 5.07
N GLU A 31 -15.25 -0.34 5.63
CA GLU A 31 -15.26 -1.34 6.70
C GLU A 31 -14.62 -2.66 6.28
N THR A 32 -14.92 -3.14 5.07
CA THR A 32 -14.34 -4.39 4.54
C THR A 32 -12.83 -4.30 4.43
N ALA A 33 -12.32 -3.23 3.81
CA ALA A 33 -10.88 -3.03 3.66
C ALA A 33 -10.18 -2.85 5.01
N LEU A 34 -10.84 -2.20 5.98
CA LEU A 34 -10.29 -2.04 7.32
C LEU A 34 -10.16 -3.38 8.04
N GLN A 35 -11.16 -4.25 7.92
CA GLN A 35 -11.08 -5.59 8.49
C GLN A 35 -9.97 -6.42 7.84
N ASP A 36 -9.81 -6.34 6.53
CA ASP A 36 -8.73 -7.01 5.81
C ASP A 36 -7.35 -6.51 6.27
N TRP A 37 -7.21 -5.20 6.44
CA TRP A 37 -5.98 -4.61 6.97
C TRP A 37 -5.67 -5.11 8.38
N ARG A 38 -6.66 -5.12 9.27
CA ARG A 38 -6.47 -5.59 10.64
C ARG A 38 -6.04 -7.05 10.68
N ALA A 39 -6.65 -7.88 9.82
CA ALA A 39 -6.25 -9.28 9.72
C ALA A 39 -4.81 -9.41 9.22
N LEU A 40 -4.44 -8.69 8.16
CA LEU A 40 -3.10 -8.72 7.59
C LEU A 40 -2.04 -8.22 8.58
N SER A 41 -2.29 -7.09 9.23
CA SER A 41 -1.31 -6.41 10.07
C SER A 41 -0.91 -7.21 11.32
N THR A 42 -1.71 -8.20 11.72
CA THR A 42 -1.42 -9.06 12.86
C THR A 42 -0.69 -10.35 12.47
N THR A 43 -0.46 -10.60 11.18
CA THR A 43 0.21 -11.82 10.73
C THR A 43 1.73 -11.74 10.88
N ALA A 44 2.36 -12.90 11.07
CA ALA A 44 3.82 -13.00 11.05
C ALA A 44 4.38 -12.63 9.66
N PHE A 45 3.64 -12.98 8.60
CA PHE A 45 3.96 -12.61 7.22
C PHE A 45 4.15 -11.09 7.08
N TYR A 46 3.15 -10.32 7.48
CA TYR A 46 3.22 -8.85 7.37
C TYR A 46 4.39 -8.29 8.16
N ARG A 47 4.55 -8.74 9.42
CA ARG A 47 5.64 -8.28 10.28
C ARG A 47 7.00 -8.55 9.67
N ARG A 48 7.20 -9.77 9.17
CA ARG A 48 8.47 -10.17 8.55
C ARG A 48 8.84 -9.28 7.36
N PHE A 49 7.92 -9.11 6.41
CA PHE A 49 8.20 -8.34 5.20
C PHE A 49 8.21 -6.83 5.42
N SER A 50 7.39 -6.34 6.33
CA SER A 50 7.40 -4.93 6.71
C SER A 50 8.72 -4.56 7.41
N ASP A 51 9.17 -5.36 8.36
CA ASP A 51 10.43 -5.14 9.08
C ASP A 51 11.64 -5.24 8.15
N ALA A 52 11.58 -6.09 7.14
CA ALA A 52 12.62 -6.22 6.12
C ALA A 52 12.62 -5.08 5.09
N GLY A 53 11.62 -4.21 5.11
CA GLY A 53 11.48 -3.13 4.12
C GLY A 53 10.96 -3.59 2.77
N ALA A 54 10.45 -4.83 2.66
CA ALA A 54 9.92 -5.39 1.42
C ALA A 54 8.45 -5.02 1.17
N ILE A 55 7.73 -4.66 2.22
CA ILE A 55 6.40 -4.05 2.15
C ILE A 55 6.53 -2.64 2.69
N VAL A 56 5.89 -1.67 2.01
CA VAL A 56 5.93 -0.27 2.43
C VAL A 56 5.48 -0.13 3.88
N ARG A 57 6.19 0.66 4.65
CA ARG A 57 5.82 0.91 6.05
C ARG A 57 4.46 1.60 6.09
N THR A 58 3.58 1.06 6.91
CA THR A 58 2.18 1.48 6.99
C THR A 58 1.75 1.48 8.44
N GLN A 59 1.02 2.52 8.84
CA GLN A 59 0.42 2.59 10.17
C GLN A 59 -1.02 3.05 10.06
N GLN A 60 -1.87 2.50 10.90
CA GLN A 60 -3.24 2.98 11.02
C GLN A 60 -3.24 4.27 11.82
N ARG A 61 -3.92 5.30 11.29
CA ARG A 61 -4.10 6.59 11.94
C ARG A 61 -5.52 6.68 12.49
N ASP A 62 -5.71 7.59 13.43
CA ASP A 62 -7.04 7.95 13.90
C ASP A 62 -7.79 8.67 12.78
N LEU A 63 -8.98 8.18 12.44
CA LEU A 63 -9.79 8.77 11.38
C LEU A 63 -10.10 10.25 11.65
N SER A 64 -10.28 10.62 12.90
CA SER A 64 -10.54 12.01 13.30
C SER A 64 -9.36 12.96 13.04
N SER A 65 -8.14 12.41 12.87
CA SER A 65 -6.94 13.21 12.61
C SER A 65 -6.82 13.65 11.16
N VAL A 66 -7.69 13.18 10.27
CA VAL A 66 -7.63 13.45 8.83
C VAL A 66 -8.90 14.17 8.39
N PRO A 67 -8.77 15.32 7.67
CA PRO A 67 -9.94 16.13 7.28
C PRO A 67 -10.64 15.58 6.04
N PHE A 68 -11.32 14.43 6.16
CA PHE A 68 -12.13 13.87 5.07
C PHE A 68 -13.51 14.53 4.93
N GLY A 69 -13.84 15.50 5.74
CA GLY A 69 -15.20 15.98 6.00
C GLY A 69 -16.02 16.50 4.82
N ALA A 70 -15.42 16.75 3.65
CA ALA A 70 -16.13 17.17 2.45
C ALA A 70 -16.29 16.04 1.42
N SER A 71 -15.84 14.85 1.72
CA SER A 71 -15.96 13.69 0.84
C SER A 71 -17.36 13.09 0.97
N ASP A 72 -17.96 12.74 -0.17
CA ASP A 72 -19.22 11.98 -0.21
C ASP A 72 -19.06 10.54 0.27
N GLU A 73 -17.83 10.09 0.44
CA GLU A 73 -17.50 8.74 0.85
C GLU A 73 -17.24 8.68 2.35
N GLN A 74 -17.84 7.71 3.01
CA GLN A 74 -17.59 7.45 4.43
C GLN A 74 -16.51 6.41 4.59
N TRP A 75 -15.39 6.81 5.19
CA TRP A 75 -14.30 5.93 5.49
C TRP A 75 -14.43 5.38 6.92
N ALA A 76 -14.16 4.08 7.07
CA ALA A 76 -14.16 3.43 8.38
C ALA A 76 -12.79 3.54 9.06
N GLY A 77 -11.73 3.71 8.29
CA GLY A 77 -10.38 3.86 8.81
C GLY A 77 -9.47 4.53 7.81
N VAL A 78 -8.27 4.89 8.26
CA VAL A 78 -7.26 5.51 7.42
C VAL A 78 -5.87 4.94 7.73
N LEU A 79 -5.10 4.66 6.69
CA LEU A 79 -3.71 4.25 6.77
C LEU A 79 -2.80 5.39 6.30
N GLU A 80 -1.64 5.50 6.92
CA GLU A 80 -0.55 6.34 6.43
C GLU A 80 0.59 5.44 5.96
N HIS A 81 1.04 5.67 4.73
CA HIS A 81 2.15 4.93 4.13
C HIS A 81 3.43 5.77 4.12
N GLU A 82 4.57 5.12 4.26
CA GLU A 82 5.86 5.74 4.03
C GLU A 82 5.90 6.33 2.62
N ARG A 83 6.37 7.56 2.48
CA ARG A 83 6.55 8.19 1.18
C ARG A 83 7.90 7.76 0.59
N LEU A 84 7.86 7.10 -0.55
CA LEU A 84 9.08 6.74 -1.27
C LEU A 84 9.61 7.96 -2.05
N PRO A 85 10.95 8.10 -2.17
CA PRO A 85 11.55 9.30 -2.79
C PRO A 85 11.17 9.47 -4.26
N PHE A 86 10.98 8.36 -4.99
CA PHE A 86 10.64 8.39 -6.40
C PHE A 86 9.55 7.39 -6.71
N VAL A 87 8.67 7.76 -7.65
CA VAL A 87 7.69 6.86 -8.25
C VAL A 87 8.18 6.54 -9.65
N SER A 88 8.26 5.27 -9.99
CA SER A 88 8.66 4.81 -11.31
C SER A 88 7.68 3.77 -11.84
N TYR A 89 7.76 3.52 -13.14
CA TYR A 89 6.87 2.58 -13.81
C TYR A 89 7.66 1.43 -14.40
N PRO A 90 7.07 0.22 -14.54
CA PRO A 90 7.80 -0.95 -15.04
C PRO A 90 8.49 -0.74 -16.39
N TYR A 91 7.92 0.07 -17.27
CA TYR A 91 8.54 0.36 -18.56
C TYR A 91 9.83 1.18 -18.47
N GLU A 92 10.10 1.80 -17.32
CA GLU A 92 11.32 2.55 -17.05
C GLU A 92 12.43 1.68 -16.44
N TRP A 93 12.12 0.44 -16.07
CA TRP A 93 13.02 -0.42 -15.30
C TRP A 93 13.97 -1.19 -16.22
N SER A 94 15.18 -1.47 -15.71
CA SER A 94 16.09 -2.42 -16.34
C SER A 94 15.57 -3.86 -16.20
N PHE A 95 16.17 -4.77 -16.95
CA PHE A 95 15.84 -6.19 -16.84
C PHE A 95 16.05 -6.72 -15.41
N GLU A 96 17.17 -6.31 -14.79
CA GLU A 96 17.43 -6.74 -13.39
C GLU A 96 16.41 -6.22 -12.42
N MET A 97 15.93 -4.99 -12.61
CA MET A 97 14.85 -4.44 -11.78
C MET A 97 13.55 -5.23 -11.95
N LEU A 98 13.18 -5.55 -13.18
CA LEU A 98 12.00 -6.37 -13.44
C LEU A 98 12.12 -7.75 -12.79
N ARG A 99 13.29 -8.37 -12.87
CA ARG A 99 13.57 -9.65 -12.22
C ARG A 99 13.43 -9.55 -10.71
N ASP A 100 14.04 -8.54 -10.09
CA ASP A 100 13.99 -8.37 -8.65
C ASP A 100 12.56 -8.10 -8.15
N ALA A 101 11.79 -7.32 -8.90
CA ALA A 101 10.38 -7.10 -8.59
C ALA A 101 9.57 -8.40 -8.69
N ALA A 102 9.81 -9.21 -9.71
CA ALA A 102 9.13 -10.49 -9.87
C ALA A 102 9.49 -11.48 -8.74
N LEU A 103 10.76 -11.51 -8.35
CA LEU A 103 11.21 -12.34 -7.23
C LEU A 103 10.58 -11.91 -5.91
N LEU A 104 10.48 -10.60 -5.66
CA LEU A 104 9.79 -10.09 -4.49
C LEU A 104 8.33 -10.55 -4.46
N GLN A 105 7.62 -10.39 -5.57
CA GLN A 105 6.21 -10.80 -5.63
C GLN A 105 6.05 -12.31 -5.43
N LEU A 106 6.95 -13.10 -6.01
CA LEU A 106 6.93 -14.55 -5.80
C LEU A 106 7.16 -14.91 -4.34
N ASP A 107 8.12 -14.28 -3.68
CA ASP A 107 8.39 -14.49 -2.26
C ASP A 107 7.17 -14.15 -1.40
N LEU A 108 6.50 -13.03 -1.71
CA LEU A 108 5.28 -12.62 -1.01
C LEU A 108 4.15 -13.62 -1.21
N VAL A 109 3.95 -14.10 -2.43
CA VAL A 109 2.92 -15.10 -2.73
C VAL A 109 3.18 -16.39 -1.98
N LEU A 110 4.41 -16.92 -2.05
CA LEU A 110 4.77 -18.18 -1.42
C LEU A 110 4.66 -18.11 0.10
N ALA A 111 5.18 -17.05 0.70
CA ALA A 111 5.10 -16.88 2.15
C ALA A 111 3.67 -16.62 2.62
N GLY A 112 2.88 -15.89 1.84
CA GLY A 112 1.49 -15.61 2.16
C GLY A 112 0.60 -16.84 2.13
N LEU A 113 0.85 -17.76 1.21
CA LEU A 113 0.07 -19.01 1.12
C LEU A 113 0.16 -19.83 2.41
N ASP A 114 1.29 -19.82 3.09
CA ASP A 114 1.46 -20.53 4.36
C ASP A 114 0.54 -19.99 5.47
N GLU A 115 0.11 -18.73 5.36
CA GLU A 115 -0.79 -18.10 6.33
C GLU A 115 -2.17 -17.79 5.74
N GLY A 116 -2.49 -18.37 4.57
CA GLY A 116 -3.78 -18.15 3.92
C GLY A 116 -3.96 -16.76 3.30
N ILE A 117 -2.86 -16.07 3.01
CA ILE A 117 -2.89 -14.71 2.44
C ILE A 117 -2.62 -14.79 0.95
N GLY A 118 -3.47 -14.11 0.14
CA GLY A 118 -3.27 -13.99 -1.30
C GLY A 118 -2.99 -12.55 -1.69
N LEU A 119 -2.25 -12.33 -2.78
CA LEU A 119 -2.13 -11.01 -3.37
C LEU A 119 -3.37 -10.71 -4.21
N LYS A 120 -3.93 -9.53 -3.99
CA LYS A 120 -5.10 -9.05 -4.72
C LYS A 120 -4.76 -8.76 -6.19
N ASP A 121 -3.57 -8.22 -6.41
CA ASP A 121 -3.03 -7.92 -7.73
C ASP A 121 -1.50 -8.09 -7.69
N ALA A 122 -0.99 -8.99 -8.51
CA ALA A 122 0.44 -9.27 -8.60
C ALA A 122 1.12 -8.48 -9.73
N SER A 123 0.52 -7.39 -10.18
CA SER A 123 1.10 -6.53 -11.20
C SER A 123 2.40 -5.88 -10.73
N ALA A 124 3.37 -5.73 -11.65
CA ALA A 124 4.60 -4.99 -11.39
C ALA A 124 4.35 -3.51 -11.01
N TYR A 125 3.18 -2.96 -11.34
CA TYR A 125 2.78 -1.61 -10.94
C TYR A 125 2.60 -1.46 -9.42
N ASN A 126 2.48 -2.56 -8.67
CA ASN A 126 2.39 -2.54 -7.22
C ASN A 126 3.75 -2.60 -6.53
N VAL A 127 4.84 -2.50 -7.28
CA VAL A 127 6.19 -2.46 -6.76
C VAL A 127 6.82 -1.10 -7.05
N GLN A 128 7.46 -0.52 -6.05
CA GLN A 128 8.29 0.67 -6.17
C GLN A 128 9.68 0.39 -5.63
N TRP A 129 10.55 1.38 -5.63
CA TRP A 129 11.96 1.18 -5.29
C TRP A 129 12.40 2.13 -4.19
N LYS A 130 13.14 1.58 -3.23
CA LYS A 130 13.85 2.34 -2.21
C LYS A 130 15.34 2.07 -2.41
N GLY A 131 16.03 2.96 -3.14
CA GLY A 131 17.35 2.69 -3.66
C GLY A 131 17.30 1.53 -4.66
N ALA A 132 18.08 0.50 -4.43
CA ALA A 132 18.15 -0.70 -5.28
C ALA A 132 17.20 -1.82 -4.80
N SER A 133 16.39 -1.58 -3.77
CA SER A 133 15.52 -2.59 -3.18
C SER A 133 14.07 -2.41 -3.63
N PRO A 134 13.42 -3.48 -4.14
CA PRO A 134 12.01 -3.40 -4.50
C PRO A 134 11.13 -3.41 -3.24
N VAL A 135 10.04 -2.66 -3.27
CA VAL A 135 9.09 -2.53 -2.17
C VAL A 135 7.67 -2.71 -2.70
N PHE A 136 6.92 -3.61 -2.11
CA PHE A 136 5.50 -3.80 -2.44
C PHE A 136 4.67 -2.73 -1.74
N VAL A 137 3.82 -2.03 -2.48
CA VAL A 137 3.13 -0.83 -1.99
C VAL A 137 1.62 -0.98 -1.83
N ASP A 138 1.04 -2.07 -2.30
CA ASP A 138 -0.41 -2.28 -2.22
C ASP A 138 -0.78 -3.23 -1.06
N VAL A 139 -1.04 -2.66 0.11
CA VAL A 139 -1.30 -3.42 1.35
C VAL A 139 -2.78 -3.45 1.74
N ALA A 140 -3.68 -2.89 0.92
CA ALA A 140 -5.12 -2.85 1.26
C ALA A 140 -6.00 -2.94 0.02
#